data_c120207137087dbcf2922a8b8154e87c
#
_entry.id   c120207137087dbcf2922a8b8154e87c
#
_cell.length_a   1.000
_cell.length_b   1.000
_cell.length_c   1.000
_cell.angle_alpha   90.00
_cell.angle_beta   90.00
_cell.angle_gamma   90.00
#
_symmetry.space_group_name_H-M   'P 1'
#
loop_
_entity.id
_entity.type
_entity.pdbx_description
1 polymer ?
#
loop_
_entity_poly.entity_id
_entity_poly.type
_entity_poly.pdbx_seq_one_letter_code
_entity_poly.pdbx_strand_id
1 'polypeptide(L)'
;MKLRALARLAPVLVGALLGTGCVTATVDEMVFNEPLEGVGDAGVVILGRRHASDYETEPDFIECIGKHIQRGDSSINVIGELEFLNALYPWFEPRTAPLRPADIDRLMAQPPVAEKLATLQTEYLVWVDGSTVQTNSAGSMTCGVGPGGAGCFGFGTWGNDSTYEATIWDFTNRAEVGRLNTSASGQSYMPAVVVPIPIIAPVQGTACDGLGDQLLKFLSSEH
;
A
#
# COMPACT_ATOMS: atom_id res chain seq x y z
N MET A 1 47.30 32.53 8.89
CA MET A 1 46.83 31.47 7.97
C MET A 1 45.77 30.50 8.59
N LYS A 2 44.91 30.92 9.55
CA LYS A 2 43.94 30.02 10.19
C LYS A 2 42.46 30.41 9.98
N LEU A 3 42.13 31.52 9.31
CA LEU A 3 40.73 31.94 9.10
C LEU A 3 40.08 31.44 7.80
N ARG A 4 40.86 30.91 6.85
CA ARG A 4 40.31 30.42 5.56
C ARG A 4 39.81 28.97 5.57
N ALA A 5 40.14 28.21 6.60
CA ALA A 5 39.70 26.80 6.73
C ALA A 5 38.27 26.66 7.30
N LEU A 6 37.82 27.61 8.13
CA LEU A 6 36.47 27.57 8.75
C LEU A 6 35.35 27.96 7.80
N ALA A 7 35.62 28.73 6.75
CA ALA A 7 34.60 29.18 5.79
C ALA A 7 34.17 28.08 4.78
N ARG A 8 34.90 26.96 4.67
CA ARG A 8 34.58 25.87 3.73
C ARG A 8 33.77 24.72 4.34
N LEU A 9 33.63 24.69 5.66
CA LEU A 9 32.86 23.64 6.37
C LEU A 9 31.40 24.06 6.63
N ALA A 10 31.06 25.34 6.56
CA ALA A 10 29.71 25.81 6.80
C ALA A 10 28.65 25.33 5.79
N PRO A 11 28.91 25.23 4.46
CA PRO A 11 27.88 24.78 3.53
C PRO A 11 27.59 23.29 3.58
N VAL A 12 28.48 22.46 4.13
CA VAL A 12 28.28 20.99 4.20
C VAL A 12 27.37 20.62 5.39
N LEU A 13 27.41 21.39 6.48
CA LEU A 13 26.58 21.11 7.67
C LEU A 13 25.11 21.52 7.50
N VAL A 14 24.80 22.47 6.63
CA VAL A 14 23.41 22.90 6.34
C VAL A 14 22.67 21.89 5.46
N GLY A 15 23.37 21.13 4.64
CA GLY A 15 22.78 20.13 3.75
C GLY A 15 22.30 18.85 4.44
N ALA A 16 22.77 18.57 5.67
CA ALA A 16 22.48 17.31 6.36
C ALA A 16 21.21 17.34 7.24
N LEU A 17 20.57 18.49 7.41
CA LEU A 17 19.42 18.67 8.31
C LEU A 17 18.04 18.64 7.60
N LEU A 18 17.99 18.43 6.30
CA LEU A 18 16.74 18.62 5.50
C LEU A 18 16.07 17.32 5.04
N GLY A 19 16.33 16.18 5.66
CA GLY A 19 16.02 14.89 5.04
C GLY A 19 14.94 14.02 5.66
N THR A 20 14.19 14.43 6.68
CA THR A 20 13.19 13.50 7.27
C THR A 20 11.81 14.11 7.34
N GLY A 21 10.95 13.72 6.40
CA GLY A 21 9.51 13.85 6.58
C GLY A 21 9.09 12.93 7.73
N CYS A 22 8.36 13.45 8.73
CA CYS A 22 7.81 12.60 9.79
C CYS A 22 6.59 11.86 9.24
N VAL A 23 6.62 10.53 9.28
CA VAL A 23 5.47 9.65 9.04
C VAL A 23 5.15 8.97 10.37
N THR A 24 3.88 8.97 10.73
CA THR A 24 3.35 8.21 11.85
C THR A 24 2.48 7.09 11.28
N ALA A 25 2.76 5.85 11.66
CA ALA A 25 1.93 4.71 11.29
C ALA A 25 1.31 4.12 12.56
N THR A 26 0.05 3.76 12.47
CA THR A 26 -0.68 2.98 13.47
C THR A 26 -1.18 1.72 12.78
N VAL A 27 -1.00 0.60 13.44
CA VAL A 27 -1.37 -0.71 12.93
C VAL A 27 -2.25 -1.39 13.97
N ASP A 28 -3.49 -1.68 13.59
CA ASP A 28 -4.46 -2.38 14.45
C ASP A 28 -4.76 -3.75 13.83
N GLU A 29 -4.62 -4.81 14.63
CA GLU A 29 -4.89 -6.19 14.24
C GLU A 29 -6.16 -6.69 14.93
N MET A 30 -7.13 -7.18 14.15
CA MET A 30 -8.28 -7.95 14.65
C MET A 30 -8.24 -9.34 14.00
N VAL A 31 -7.76 -10.31 14.73
CA VAL A 31 -7.78 -11.72 14.30
C VAL A 31 -9.04 -12.38 14.90
N PHE A 32 -9.90 -12.92 14.03
CA PHE A 32 -11.16 -13.57 14.48
C PHE A 32 -10.96 -15.06 14.77
N ASN A 33 -9.94 -15.68 14.23
CA ASN A 33 -9.60 -17.08 14.45
C ASN A 33 -8.10 -17.20 14.80
N GLU A 34 -7.70 -18.36 15.29
CA GLU A 34 -6.28 -18.65 15.47
C GLU A 34 -5.53 -18.45 14.16
N PRO A 35 -4.27 -17.95 14.21
CA PRO A 35 -3.43 -17.84 13.03
C PRO A 35 -3.45 -19.16 12.26
N LEU A 36 -3.46 -19.09 10.95
CA LEU A 36 -3.43 -20.30 10.13
C LEU A 36 -2.18 -21.12 10.51
N GLU A 37 -2.28 -22.45 10.56
CA GLU A 37 -1.10 -23.32 10.76
C GLU A 37 -0.23 -23.32 9.49
N GLY A 38 0.23 -22.12 9.04
CA GLY A 38 0.96 -21.87 7.82
C GLY A 38 0.16 -22.18 6.55
N VAL A 39 0.22 -21.30 5.59
CA VAL A 39 -0.47 -21.56 4.29
C VAL A 39 0.27 -22.60 3.44
N GLY A 40 1.49 -22.99 3.82
CA GLY A 40 2.28 -23.98 3.08
C GLY A 40 2.43 -23.62 1.61
N ASP A 41 2.19 -24.60 0.71
CA ASP A 41 2.20 -24.42 -0.75
C ASP A 41 0.90 -23.82 -1.29
N ALA A 42 -0.06 -23.45 -0.43
CA ALA A 42 -1.35 -22.89 -0.83
C ALA A 42 -1.19 -21.52 -1.49
N GLY A 43 -1.89 -21.31 -2.60
CA GLY A 43 -1.87 -20.04 -3.30
C GLY A 43 -2.65 -18.97 -2.55
N VAL A 44 -2.02 -17.80 -2.40
CA VAL A 44 -2.62 -16.59 -1.81
C VAL A 44 -2.76 -15.54 -2.91
N VAL A 45 -3.97 -15.08 -3.17
CA VAL A 45 -4.20 -13.93 -4.05
C VAL A 45 -4.44 -12.67 -3.24
N ILE A 46 -3.80 -11.58 -3.63
CA ILE A 46 -4.04 -10.26 -3.04
C ILE A 46 -4.81 -9.46 -4.08
N LEU A 47 -6.01 -9.04 -3.73
CA LEU A 47 -6.94 -8.39 -4.64
C LEU A 47 -7.40 -7.06 -4.06
N GLY A 48 -7.21 -5.99 -4.82
CA GLY A 48 -7.77 -4.69 -4.50
C GLY A 48 -9.28 -4.68 -4.71
N ARG A 49 -10.02 -4.04 -3.80
CA ARG A 49 -11.44 -3.86 -3.97
C ARG A 49 -11.72 -2.94 -5.16
N ARG A 50 -12.48 -3.44 -6.10
CA ARG A 50 -12.93 -2.69 -7.28
C ARG A 50 -14.37 -2.25 -7.11
N HIS A 51 -14.61 -0.97 -7.20
CA HIS A 51 -15.95 -0.41 -7.23
C HIS A 51 -16.33 0.01 -8.64
N ALA A 52 -17.62 -0.05 -8.96
CA ALA A 52 -18.16 0.50 -10.20
C ALA A 52 -18.14 2.05 -10.23
N SER A 53 -17.74 2.69 -9.14
CA SER A 53 -17.52 4.13 -8.98
C SER A 53 -16.03 4.35 -8.65
N ASP A 54 -15.52 5.55 -8.81
CA ASP A 54 -14.14 6.01 -8.72
C ASP A 54 -13.31 5.63 -7.44
N TYR A 55 -13.78 4.65 -6.67
CA TYR A 55 -13.16 4.12 -5.47
C TYR A 55 -12.50 2.77 -5.79
N GLU A 56 -11.32 2.82 -6.33
CA GLU A 56 -10.44 1.66 -6.52
C GLU A 56 -9.29 1.72 -5.52
N THR A 57 -8.98 0.60 -4.88
CA THR A 57 -7.72 0.46 -4.14
C THR A 57 -6.57 0.58 -5.14
N GLU A 58 -5.57 1.38 -4.82
CA GLU A 58 -4.48 1.68 -5.75
C GLU A 58 -3.71 0.39 -6.13
N PRO A 59 -3.55 0.10 -7.43
CA PRO A 59 -2.84 -1.10 -7.89
C PRO A 59 -1.41 -1.19 -7.38
N ASP A 60 -0.72 -0.05 -7.26
CA ASP A 60 0.65 0.02 -6.75
C ASP A 60 0.74 -0.44 -5.29
N PHE A 61 -0.33 -0.22 -4.50
CA PHE A 61 -0.42 -0.69 -3.12
C PHE A 61 -0.56 -2.21 -3.06
N ILE A 62 -1.40 -2.79 -3.91
CA ILE A 62 -1.57 -4.25 -4.03
C ILE A 62 -0.28 -4.94 -4.44
N GLU A 63 0.40 -4.38 -5.44
CA GLU A 63 1.71 -4.88 -5.89
C GLU A 63 2.77 -4.77 -4.79
N CYS A 64 2.76 -3.69 -4.01
CA CYS A 64 3.65 -3.49 -2.89
C CYS A 64 3.49 -4.59 -1.84
N ILE A 65 2.26 -4.90 -1.42
CA ILE A 65 1.98 -5.96 -0.44
C ILE A 65 2.44 -7.32 -0.97
N GLY A 66 2.12 -7.66 -2.22
CA GLY A 66 2.55 -8.93 -2.82
C GLY A 66 4.07 -9.09 -2.82
N LYS A 67 4.80 -8.05 -3.19
CA LYS A 67 6.27 -8.03 -3.14
C LYS A 67 6.82 -8.10 -1.72
N HIS A 68 6.12 -7.49 -0.75
CA HIS A 68 6.52 -7.52 0.65
C HIS A 68 6.45 -8.94 1.20
N ILE A 69 5.34 -9.64 0.98
CA ILE A 69 5.14 -11.02 1.41
C ILE A 69 6.18 -11.95 0.76
N GLN A 70 6.38 -11.89 -0.56
CA GLN A 70 7.35 -12.72 -1.28
C GLN A 70 8.79 -12.48 -0.84
N ARG A 71 9.14 -11.27 -0.39
CA ARG A 71 10.48 -10.97 0.14
C ARG A 71 10.66 -11.48 1.57
N GLY A 72 9.61 -11.44 2.37
CA GLY A 72 9.62 -11.92 3.75
C GLY A 72 9.63 -13.45 3.82
N ASP A 73 8.78 -14.11 3.03
CA ASP A 73 8.72 -15.56 2.91
C ASP A 73 8.50 -15.99 1.45
N SER A 74 9.54 -16.49 0.81
CA SER A 74 9.48 -16.95 -0.59
C SER A 74 8.77 -18.30 -0.76
N SER A 75 8.40 -18.99 0.30
CA SER A 75 7.62 -20.22 0.24
C SER A 75 6.13 -19.95 0.04
N ILE A 76 5.65 -18.76 0.39
CA ILE A 76 4.27 -18.36 0.15
C ILE A 76 4.05 -18.10 -1.35
N ASN A 77 3.16 -18.88 -1.96
CA ASN A 77 2.80 -18.74 -3.37
C ASN A 77 1.82 -17.56 -3.56
N VAL A 78 2.34 -16.37 -3.84
CA VAL A 78 1.52 -15.18 -4.11
C VAL A 78 1.12 -15.14 -5.57
N ILE A 79 -0.19 -15.26 -5.84
CA ILE A 79 -0.79 -15.18 -7.18
C ILE A 79 -1.01 -13.70 -7.52
N GLY A 80 -0.54 -13.28 -8.69
CA GLY A 80 -0.69 -11.91 -9.15
C GLY A 80 -2.16 -11.53 -9.41
N GLU A 81 -2.55 -10.29 -9.03
CA GLU A 81 -3.92 -9.81 -9.22
C GLU A 81 -4.41 -9.97 -10.66
N LEU A 82 -3.60 -9.56 -11.65
CA LEU A 82 -3.97 -9.66 -13.07
C LEU A 82 -4.12 -11.11 -13.54
N GLU A 83 -3.31 -12.02 -13.04
CA GLU A 83 -3.41 -13.45 -13.34
C GLU A 83 -4.73 -14.01 -12.83
N PHE A 84 -5.06 -13.71 -11.57
CA PHE A 84 -6.32 -14.11 -10.95
C PHE A 84 -7.54 -13.54 -11.69
N LEU A 85 -7.54 -12.24 -11.98
CA LEU A 85 -8.64 -11.58 -12.68
C LEU A 85 -8.85 -12.17 -14.09
N ASN A 86 -7.78 -12.41 -14.83
CA ASN A 86 -7.86 -13.01 -16.16
C ASN A 86 -8.39 -14.46 -16.12
N ALA A 87 -7.93 -15.25 -15.15
CA ALA A 87 -8.39 -16.62 -15.00
C ALA A 87 -9.88 -16.70 -14.61
N LEU A 88 -10.33 -15.77 -13.76
CA LEU A 88 -11.71 -15.71 -13.27
C LEU A 88 -12.61 -14.75 -14.04
N TYR A 89 -12.23 -14.33 -15.24
CA TYR A 89 -13.12 -13.56 -16.11
C TYR A 89 -14.40 -14.39 -16.43
N PRO A 90 -15.61 -13.77 -16.37
CA PRO A 90 -15.95 -12.37 -16.07
C PRO A 90 -16.39 -12.09 -14.62
N TRP A 91 -16.13 -12.98 -13.66
CA TRP A 91 -16.73 -12.90 -12.32
C TRP A 91 -16.13 -11.82 -11.40
N PHE A 92 -14.89 -11.38 -11.68
CA PHE A 92 -14.20 -10.33 -10.88
C PHE A 92 -14.04 -9.02 -11.65
N GLU A 93 -14.82 -8.81 -12.70
CA GLU A 93 -14.89 -7.51 -13.36
C GLU A 93 -15.59 -6.45 -12.48
N PRO A 94 -15.33 -5.14 -12.64
CA PRO A 94 -15.89 -4.09 -11.79
C PRO A 94 -17.40 -4.11 -11.59
N ARG A 95 -18.15 -4.71 -12.54
CA ARG A 95 -19.62 -4.85 -12.48
C ARG A 95 -20.10 -6.17 -11.88
N THR A 96 -19.24 -7.15 -11.81
CA THR A 96 -19.61 -8.53 -11.42
C THR A 96 -18.85 -8.99 -10.18
N ALA A 97 -17.76 -8.30 -9.83
CA ALA A 97 -16.98 -8.61 -8.63
C ALA A 97 -17.85 -8.55 -7.38
N PRO A 98 -17.63 -9.44 -6.42
CA PRO A 98 -18.29 -9.38 -5.13
C PRO A 98 -18.02 -8.02 -4.46
N LEU A 99 -19.03 -7.43 -3.85
CA LEU A 99 -18.89 -6.17 -3.11
C LEU A 99 -18.50 -6.39 -1.64
N ARG A 100 -18.69 -7.61 -1.16
CA ARG A 100 -18.42 -8.00 0.22
C ARG A 100 -17.88 -9.42 0.25
N PRO A 101 -17.03 -9.76 1.23
CA PRO A 101 -16.54 -11.13 1.41
C PRO A 101 -17.67 -12.17 1.45
N ALA A 102 -18.79 -11.85 2.09
CA ALA A 102 -19.95 -12.74 2.15
C ALA A 102 -20.59 -13.07 0.78
N ASP A 103 -20.35 -12.27 -0.26
CA ASP A 103 -20.85 -12.54 -1.61
C ASP A 103 -19.94 -13.54 -2.36
N ILE A 104 -18.74 -13.81 -1.84
CA ILE A 104 -17.78 -14.79 -2.39
C ILE A 104 -18.38 -16.20 -2.35
N ASP A 105 -19.09 -16.56 -1.28
CA ASP A 105 -19.76 -17.84 -1.17
C ASP A 105 -20.70 -18.15 -2.34
N ARG A 106 -21.47 -17.15 -2.77
CA ARG A 106 -22.38 -17.28 -3.91
C ARG A 106 -21.61 -17.50 -5.22
N LEU A 107 -20.45 -16.86 -5.32
CA LEU A 107 -19.58 -17.01 -6.48
C LEU A 107 -18.97 -18.42 -6.52
N MET A 108 -18.48 -18.90 -5.36
CA MET A 108 -17.90 -20.24 -5.20
C MET A 108 -18.88 -21.38 -5.45
N ALA A 109 -20.19 -21.13 -5.27
CA ALA A 109 -21.22 -22.10 -5.60
C ALA A 109 -21.34 -22.38 -7.12
N GLN A 110 -20.67 -21.59 -7.96
CA GLN A 110 -20.66 -21.78 -9.40
C GLN A 110 -19.54 -22.77 -9.80
N PRO A 111 -19.87 -23.95 -10.40
CA PRO A 111 -18.86 -24.95 -10.75
C PRO A 111 -17.68 -24.44 -11.56
N PRO A 112 -17.85 -23.54 -12.57
CA PRO A 112 -16.73 -23.01 -13.34
C PRO A 112 -15.74 -22.17 -12.50
N VAL A 113 -16.22 -21.49 -11.46
CA VAL A 113 -15.37 -20.68 -10.56
C VAL A 113 -14.52 -21.60 -9.69
N ALA A 114 -15.15 -22.60 -9.07
CA ALA A 114 -14.47 -23.58 -8.24
C ALA A 114 -13.36 -24.33 -9.01
N GLU A 115 -13.65 -24.75 -10.26
CA GLU A 115 -12.66 -25.41 -11.13
C GLU A 115 -11.46 -24.52 -11.45
N LYS A 116 -11.71 -23.23 -11.75
CA LYS A 116 -10.64 -22.27 -12.04
C LYS A 116 -9.77 -21.98 -10.81
N LEU A 117 -10.38 -21.83 -9.64
CA LEU A 117 -9.63 -21.65 -8.38
C LEU A 117 -8.76 -22.87 -8.04
N ALA A 118 -9.29 -24.08 -8.26
CA ALA A 118 -8.52 -25.31 -8.10
C ALA A 118 -7.34 -25.38 -9.08
N THR A 119 -7.53 -24.90 -10.32
CA THR A 119 -6.45 -24.85 -11.33
C THR A 119 -5.34 -23.86 -10.94
N LEU A 120 -5.72 -22.74 -10.31
CA LEU A 120 -4.77 -21.73 -9.79
C LEU A 120 -4.14 -22.14 -8.46
N GLN A 121 -4.59 -23.24 -7.86
CA GLN A 121 -4.19 -23.66 -6.51
C GLN A 121 -4.39 -22.54 -5.46
N THR A 122 -5.45 -21.73 -5.64
CA THR A 122 -5.76 -20.59 -4.77
C THR A 122 -6.61 -21.07 -3.60
N GLU A 123 -6.10 -20.92 -2.39
CA GLU A 123 -6.83 -21.29 -1.16
C GLU A 123 -7.23 -20.06 -0.34
N TYR A 124 -6.45 -18.98 -0.42
CA TYR A 124 -6.72 -17.77 0.33
C TYR A 124 -6.87 -16.54 -0.57
N LEU A 125 -7.82 -15.70 -0.20
CA LEU A 125 -8.00 -14.38 -0.77
C LEU A 125 -7.76 -13.32 0.29
N VAL A 126 -6.81 -12.43 0.06
CA VAL A 126 -6.60 -11.20 0.82
C VAL A 126 -7.29 -10.07 0.06
N TRP A 127 -8.44 -9.66 0.55
CA TRP A 127 -9.22 -8.58 -0.05
C TRP A 127 -8.86 -7.26 0.61
N VAL A 128 -8.24 -6.37 -0.13
CA VAL A 128 -7.77 -5.07 0.36
C VAL A 128 -8.69 -3.96 -0.09
N ASP A 129 -9.16 -3.16 0.87
CA ASP A 129 -9.99 -1.97 0.66
C ASP A 129 -9.33 -0.77 1.32
N GLY A 130 -9.33 0.36 0.66
CA GLY A 130 -8.76 1.59 1.20
C GLY A 130 -8.11 2.45 0.14
N SER A 131 -7.58 3.58 0.58
CA SER A 131 -6.93 4.53 -0.31
C SER A 131 -6.01 5.50 0.44
N THR A 132 -5.17 6.19 -0.33
CA THR A 132 -4.39 7.33 0.16
C THR A 132 -5.06 8.63 -0.28
N VAL A 133 -5.38 9.49 0.68
CA VAL A 133 -6.02 10.77 0.42
C VAL A 133 -5.16 11.94 0.88
N GLN A 134 -5.20 13.04 0.12
CA GLN A 134 -4.61 14.30 0.55
C GLN A 134 -5.58 15.01 1.50
N THR A 135 -5.12 15.34 2.70
CA THR A 135 -5.97 15.87 3.78
C THR A 135 -5.96 17.38 3.89
N ASN A 136 -4.81 17.99 3.72
CA ASN A 136 -4.66 19.46 3.81
C ASN A 136 -3.60 19.93 2.84
N SER A 137 -3.65 21.20 2.49
CA SER A 137 -2.58 21.88 1.76
C SER A 137 -2.50 23.34 2.20
N ALA A 138 -1.29 23.84 2.35
CA ALA A 138 -1.04 25.23 2.72
C ALA A 138 0.25 25.74 2.07
N GLY A 139 0.38 27.04 2.00
CA GLY A 139 1.58 27.69 1.49
C GLY A 139 1.32 28.58 0.28
N SER A 140 2.38 29.18 -0.20
CA SER A 140 2.37 30.05 -1.38
C SER A 140 3.72 29.96 -2.08
N MET A 141 3.66 29.89 -3.41
CA MET A 141 4.85 29.87 -4.25
C MET A 141 4.69 30.84 -5.41
N THR A 142 5.69 31.67 -5.64
CA THR A 142 5.74 32.60 -6.75
C THR A 142 6.93 32.27 -7.65
N CYS A 143 6.67 32.11 -8.92
CA CYS A 143 7.71 31.87 -9.92
C CYS A 143 7.77 33.07 -10.89
N GLY A 144 8.97 33.47 -11.30
CA GLY A 144 9.18 34.56 -12.23
C GLY A 144 10.35 34.31 -13.16
N VAL A 145 10.36 35.08 -14.25
CA VAL A 145 11.43 35.08 -15.27
C VAL A 145 11.96 36.51 -15.34
N GLY A 146 13.26 36.68 -15.26
CA GLY A 146 13.93 37.97 -15.36
C GLY A 146 15.25 37.90 -16.14
N PRO A 147 15.96 39.05 -16.30
CA PRO A 147 17.22 39.07 -17.05
C PRO A 147 18.33 38.14 -16.52
N GLY A 148 18.19 37.67 -15.27
CA GLY A 148 19.13 36.75 -14.61
C GLY A 148 18.71 35.28 -14.67
N GLY A 149 17.55 34.93 -15.30
CA GLY A 149 17.03 33.59 -15.38
C GLY A 149 15.61 33.46 -14.82
N ALA A 150 15.14 32.22 -14.72
CA ALA A 150 13.86 31.86 -14.11
C ALA A 150 14.07 31.27 -12.72
N GLY A 151 13.16 31.54 -11.79
CA GLY A 151 13.22 30.97 -10.46
C GLY A 151 11.92 31.04 -9.71
N CYS A 152 11.76 30.17 -8.71
CA CYS A 152 10.63 30.15 -7.79
C CYS A 152 11.09 30.47 -6.37
N PHE A 153 10.23 31.16 -5.62
CA PHE A 153 10.44 31.42 -4.21
C PHE A 153 9.14 31.18 -3.44
N GLY A 154 9.23 30.42 -2.38
CA GLY A 154 8.07 30.13 -1.55
C GLY A 154 8.18 28.81 -0.79
N PHE A 155 7.06 28.41 -0.22
CA PHE A 155 6.93 27.19 0.55
C PHE A 155 5.54 26.60 0.37
N GLY A 156 5.46 25.30 0.12
CA GLY A 156 4.22 24.54 0.10
C GLY A 156 4.29 23.37 1.08
N THR A 157 3.14 22.99 1.62
CA THR A 157 2.99 21.81 2.47
C THR A 157 1.66 21.14 2.18
N TRP A 158 1.62 19.80 2.28
CA TRP A 158 0.39 19.02 2.19
C TRP A 158 0.49 17.75 3.03
N GLY A 159 -0.62 17.37 3.64
CA GLY A 159 -0.78 16.11 4.37
C GLY A 159 -1.33 15.02 3.47
N ASN A 160 -0.92 13.79 3.72
CA ASN A 160 -1.53 12.59 3.16
C ASN A 160 -1.83 11.61 4.29
N ASP A 161 -2.99 10.96 4.19
CA ASP A 161 -3.42 9.89 5.06
C ASP A 161 -3.72 8.66 4.20
N SER A 162 -3.13 7.53 4.55
CA SER A 162 -3.38 6.21 3.96
C SER A 162 -4.11 5.36 4.97
N THR A 163 -5.23 4.77 4.59
CA THR A 163 -5.98 3.83 5.44
C THR A 163 -6.41 2.66 4.58
N TYR A 164 -6.02 1.45 5.01
CA TYR A 164 -6.36 0.21 4.31
C TYR A 164 -6.81 -0.85 5.31
N GLU A 165 -7.80 -1.64 4.87
CA GLU A 165 -8.27 -2.83 5.55
C GLU A 165 -8.03 -4.03 4.64
N ALA A 166 -7.50 -5.12 5.18
CA ALA A 166 -7.39 -6.40 4.51
C ALA A 166 -8.29 -7.42 5.21
N THR A 167 -9.20 -8.02 4.46
CA THR A 167 -10.02 -9.16 4.90
C THR A 167 -9.46 -10.43 4.28
N ILE A 168 -9.13 -11.42 5.10
CA ILE A 168 -8.58 -12.69 4.67
C ILE A 168 -9.70 -13.72 4.64
N TRP A 169 -9.92 -14.31 3.46
CA TRP A 169 -10.96 -15.29 3.19
C TRP A 169 -10.33 -16.62 2.82
N ASP A 170 -10.78 -17.68 3.48
CA ASP A 170 -10.42 -19.07 3.16
C ASP A 170 -11.48 -19.66 2.20
N PHE A 171 -11.04 -20.04 1.00
CA PHE A 171 -11.92 -20.62 -0.02
C PHE A 171 -12.36 -22.05 0.32
N THR A 172 -11.53 -22.81 1.04
CA THR A 172 -11.81 -24.20 1.41
C THR A 172 -12.90 -24.24 2.48
N ASN A 173 -12.75 -23.43 3.53
CA ASN A 173 -13.70 -23.37 4.64
C ASN A 173 -14.85 -22.38 4.38
N ARG A 174 -14.76 -21.58 3.31
CA ARG A 174 -15.74 -20.54 2.93
C ARG A 174 -16.02 -19.56 4.06
N ALA A 175 -14.98 -19.13 4.72
CA ALA A 175 -15.07 -18.28 5.88
C ALA A 175 -14.04 -17.15 5.86
N GLU A 176 -14.40 -16.03 6.46
CA GLU A 176 -13.45 -14.98 6.84
C GLU A 176 -12.62 -15.51 8.02
N VAL A 177 -11.30 -15.53 7.85
CA VAL A 177 -10.37 -16.06 8.86
C VAL A 177 -9.57 -14.97 9.56
N GLY A 178 -9.55 -13.75 9.01
CA GLY A 178 -8.87 -12.62 9.64
C GLY A 178 -9.21 -11.28 9.00
N ARG A 179 -8.97 -10.22 9.76
CA ARG A 179 -9.08 -8.84 9.31
C ARG A 179 -7.96 -8.02 9.92
N LEU A 180 -7.27 -7.27 9.08
CA LEU A 180 -6.13 -6.44 9.43
C LEU A 180 -6.38 -5.02 8.97
N ASN A 181 -5.98 -4.04 9.78
CA ASN A 181 -6.08 -2.63 9.43
C ASN A 181 -4.73 -1.95 9.56
N THR A 182 -4.42 -1.07 8.63
CA THR A 182 -3.26 -0.19 8.72
C THR A 182 -3.66 1.25 8.43
N SER A 183 -3.07 2.17 9.16
CA SER A 183 -3.23 3.60 8.95
C SER A 183 -1.88 4.29 9.06
N ALA A 184 -1.57 5.14 8.10
CA ALA A 184 -0.36 5.96 8.12
C ALA A 184 -0.69 7.39 7.73
N SER A 185 -0.09 8.36 8.42
CA SER A 185 -0.23 9.78 8.11
C SER A 185 1.12 10.46 8.03
N GLY A 186 1.24 11.45 7.17
CA GLY A 186 2.49 12.16 7.00
C GLY A 186 2.35 13.51 6.32
N GLN A 187 3.32 14.37 6.56
CA GLN A 187 3.36 15.72 6.03
C GLN A 187 4.48 15.83 5.00
N SER A 188 4.13 16.29 3.82
CA SER A 188 5.03 16.58 2.71
C SER A 188 5.29 18.07 2.60
N TYR A 189 6.47 18.45 2.10
CA TYR A 189 6.92 19.83 2.02
C TYR A 189 7.52 20.12 0.63
N MET A 190 7.39 21.36 0.18
CA MET A 190 8.00 21.83 -1.06
C MET A 190 8.59 23.22 -0.87
N PRO A 191 9.81 23.33 -0.31
CA PRO A 191 10.55 24.58 -0.30
C PRO A 191 11.01 24.95 -1.70
N ALA A 192 10.97 26.24 -2.03
CA ALA A 192 11.48 26.79 -3.28
C ALA A 192 12.37 27.99 -3.00
N VAL A 193 13.64 27.84 -3.35
CA VAL A 193 14.65 28.92 -3.37
C VAL A 193 15.39 28.80 -4.70
N VAL A 194 14.82 29.31 -5.77
CA VAL A 194 15.17 29.17 -7.18
C VAL A 194 14.50 27.97 -7.83
N VAL A 195 14.65 26.74 -7.29
CA VAL A 195 13.97 25.53 -7.78
C VAL A 195 13.13 24.93 -6.66
N PRO A 196 11.86 24.57 -6.90
CA PRO A 196 11.08 23.83 -5.93
C PRO A 196 11.61 22.39 -5.77
N ILE A 197 11.81 21.97 -4.52
CA ILE A 197 12.31 20.63 -4.18
C ILE A 197 11.25 19.94 -3.33
N PRO A 198 10.49 18.96 -3.88
CA PRO A 198 9.51 18.24 -3.11
C PRO A 198 10.18 17.25 -2.13
N ILE A 199 9.78 17.30 -0.87
CA ILE A 199 10.12 16.35 0.19
C ILE A 199 8.82 15.61 0.51
N ILE A 200 8.66 14.40 -0.03
CA ILE A 200 7.42 13.64 0.03
C ILE A 200 7.49 12.66 1.19
N ALA A 201 6.47 12.68 2.05
CA ALA A 201 6.28 11.66 3.08
C ALA A 201 5.80 10.36 2.43
N PRO A 202 6.50 9.21 2.60
CA PRO A 202 6.14 7.93 1.95
C PRO A 202 5.00 7.22 2.68
N VAL A 203 3.84 7.86 2.81
CA VAL A 203 2.72 7.42 3.66
C VAL A 203 2.16 6.08 3.17
N GLN A 204 1.91 5.96 1.87
CA GLN A 204 1.41 4.73 1.27
C GLN A 204 2.41 3.57 1.42
N GLY A 205 3.72 3.83 1.23
CA GLY A 205 4.75 2.82 1.45
C GLY A 205 4.82 2.34 2.89
N THR A 206 4.69 3.27 3.86
CA THR A 206 4.65 2.94 5.29
C THR A 206 3.41 2.09 5.64
N ALA A 207 2.24 2.41 5.08
CA ALA A 207 1.03 1.62 5.24
C ALA A 207 1.18 0.21 4.61
N CYS A 208 1.83 0.13 3.45
CA CYS A 208 2.13 -1.14 2.79
C CYS A 208 3.06 -2.03 3.64
N ASP A 209 4.15 -1.46 4.17
CA ASP A 209 5.06 -2.21 5.03
C ASP A 209 4.35 -2.72 6.28
N GLY A 210 3.54 -1.87 6.94
CA GLY A 210 2.77 -2.27 8.12
C GLY A 210 1.77 -3.38 7.86
N LEU A 211 0.98 -3.27 6.78
CA LEU A 211 0.01 -4.31 6.41
C LEU A 211 0.71 -5.59 5.91
N GLY A 212 1.80 -5.43 5.16
CA GLY A 212 2.61 -6.54 4.65
C GLY A 212 3.23 -7.37 5.77
N ASP A 213 3.79 -6.72 6.80
CA ASP A 213 4.35 -7.41 7.98
C ASP A 213 3.28 -8.21 8.74
N GLN A 214 2.08 -7.66 8.89
CA GLN A 214 0.98 -8.36 9.55
C GLN A 214 0.47 -9.55 8.73
N LEU A 215 0.30 -9.36 7.43
CA LEU A 215 -0.09 -10.44 6.53
C LEU A 215 0.95 -11.54 6.52
N LEU A 216 2.24 -11.19 6.46
CA LEU A 216 3.33 -12.17 6.53
C LEU A 216 3.26 -12.98 7.82
N LYS A 217 3.13 -12.31 8.97
CA LYS A 217 2.99 -12.97 10.27
C LYS A 217 1.75 -13.87 10.34
N PHE A 218 0.62 -13.43 9.73
CA PHE A 218 -0.61 -14.21 9.71
C PHE A 218 -0.51 -15.45 8.82
N LEU A 219 0.14 -15.31 7.66
CA LEU A 219 0.24 -16.37 6.66
C LEU A 219 1.36 -17.38 6.94
N SER A 220 2.48 -16.95 7.54
CA SER A 220 3.65 -17.80 7.77
C SER A 220 3.58 -18.62 9.06
N SER A 221 2.68 -18.30 10.01
CA SER A 221 2.52 -18.94 11.34
C SER A 221 3.79 -19.68 11.81
N GLU A 222 4.86 -18.93 12.05
CA GLU A 222 5.99 -19.47 12.79
C GLU A 222 5.62 -19.55 14.27
N HIS A 223 5.66 -20.77 14.81
CA HIS A 223 5.64 -21.07 16.23
C HIS A 223 6.95 -20.66 16.92
#